data_57f89689860970b239fe9fde877a3c1c
#
_entry.id   57f89689860970b239fe9fde877a3c1c
#
_cell.length_a   1.000
_cell.length_b   1.000
_cell.length_c   1.000
_cell.angle_alpha   90.00
_cell.angle_beta   90.00
_cell.angle_gamma   90.00
#
_symmetry.space_group_name_H-M   'P 1'
#
loop_
_entity.id
_entity.type
_entity.pdbx_description
1 polymer ?
#
loop_
_entity_poly.entity_id
_entity_poly.type
_entity_poly.pdbx_seq_one_letter_code
_entity_poly.pdbx_strand_id
1 'polypeptide(L)'
;MGERGDWGREHVLDPVMLSRVAAGGFGRALDVGCGEGRFCRMLKAAGIAATGIDPTRQLLEVARQRDPSGDYRSGNAEQLEFEAASFDLVVSYLTLIDIVDFRTAINEMARVLKPGGSLLIANLTGFTSASADRGWVKDAEGRHLHFPVDRYLEEFPFWFEWAGIRIQNWHRPLAAYMTALLESGLQLTFFAEPGPLSGDPAHQERARRVPWFVVMEWRRPAVG
;
A
#
# COMPACT_ATOMS: atom_id res chain seq x y z
N MET A 1 6.87 -4.81 -14.79
CA MET A 1 5.39 -4.86 -14.67
C MET A 1 4.75 -4.15 -15.85
N GLY A 2 3.60 -4.65 -16.34
CA GLY A 2 2.82 -3.95 -17.35
C GLY A 2 2.21 -2.65 -16.81
N GLU A 3 1.71 -1.78 -17.69
CA GLU A 3 1.09 -0.49 -17.29
C GLU A 3 -0.08 -0.64 -16.32
N ARG A 4 -0.79 -1.77 -16.34
CA ARG A 4 -1.92 -2.09 -15.47
C ARG A 4 -1.53 -2.68 -14.11
N GLY A 5 -0.25 -2.89 -13.84
CA GLY A 5 0.23 -3.54 -12.61
C GLY A 5 0.12 -5.07 -12.68
N ASP A 6 0.01 -5.70 -11.53
CA ASP A 6 -0.25 -7.13 -11.37
C ASP A 6 -1.74 -7.42 -11.17
N TRP A 7 -2.10 -8.69 -11.19
CA TRP A 7 -3.48 -9.14 -11.00
C TRP A 7 -4.12 -8.63 -9.71
N GLY A 8 -3.38 -8.63 -8.60
CA GLY A 8 -3.88 -8.17 -7.30
C GLY A 8 -4.18 -6.68 -7.29
N ARG A 9 -3.31 -5.87 -7.92
CA ARG A 9 -3.56 -4.44 -8.07
C ARG A 9 -4.78 -4.19 -8.96
N GLU A 10 -4.80 -4.76 -10.16
CA GLU A 10 -5.84 -4.49 -11.16
C GLU A 10 -7.24 -4.95 -10.69
N HIS A 11 -7.34 -6.14 -10.12
CA HIS A 11 -8.65 -6.77 -9.84
C HIS A 11 -9.13 -6.64 -8.39
N VAL A 12 -8.27 -6.23 -7.47
CA VAL A 12 -8.59 -6.15 -6.03
C VAL A 12 -8.39 -4.74 -5.49
N LEU A 13 -7.17 -4.19 -5.60
CA LEU A 13 -6.81 -2.96 -4.90
C LEU A 13 -7.25 -1.69 -5.61
N ASP A 14 -6.97 -1.55 -6.93
CA ASP A 14 -7.25 -0.32 -7.67
C ASP A 14 -8.71 0.12 -7.59
N PRO A 15 -9.70 -0.78 -7.73
CA PRO A 15 -11.10 -0.37 -7.63
C PRO A 15 -11.44 0.25 -6.29
N VAL A 16 -10.93 -0.31 -5.19
CA VAL A 16 -11.19 0.18 -3.83
C VAL A 16 -10.43 1.49 -3.60
N MET A 17 -9.14 1.53 -3.91
CA MET A 17 -8.29 2.71 -3.74
C MET A 17 -8.83 3.91 -4.51
N LEU A 18 -9.18 3.73 -5.79
CA LEU A 18 -9.73 4.80 -6.62
C LEU A 18 -11.13 5.24 -6.16
N SER A 19 -11.96 4.33 -5.65
CA SER A 19 -13.24 4.69 -5.04
C SER A 19 -13.05 5.60 -3.84
N ARG A 20 -12.06 5.33 -2.98
CA ARG A 20 -11.75 6.20 -1.83
C ARG A 20 -11.20 7.55 -2.28
N VAL A 21 -10.32 7.58 -3.27
CA VAL A 21 -9.81 8.81 -3.88
C VAL A 21 -10.95 9.67 -4.42
N ALA A 22 -11.88 9.08 -5.16
CA ALA A 22 -13.01 9.80 -5.74
C ALA A 22 -13.99 10.37 -4.69
N ALA A 23 -14.13 9.68 -3.54
CA ALA A 23 -15.02 10.11 -2.46
C ALA A 23 -14.45 11.28 -1.62
N GLY A 24 -13.13 11.51 -1.65
CA GLY A 24 -12.47 12.42 -0.71
C GLY A 24 -12.34 13.88 -1.16
N GLY A 25 -12.49 14.19 -2.44
CA GLY A 25 -12.38 15.57 -2.97
C GLY A 25 -10.97 16.18 -2.79
N PHE A 26 -9.93 15.39 -2.93
CA PHE A 26 -8.53 15.78 -2.73
C PHE A 26 -8.00 16.63 -3.88
N GLY A 27 -7.13 17.61 -3.57
CA GLY A 27 -6.46 18.45 -4.57
C GLY A 27 -4.96 18.19 -4.68
N ARG A 28 -4.30 17.79 -3.58
CA ARG A 28 -2.85 17.58 -3.53
C ARG A 28 -2.50 16.30 -2.77
N ALA A 29 -1.82 15.39 -3.44
CA ALA A 29 -1.45 14.09 -2.89
C ALA A 29 0.07 13.86 -2.84
N LEU A 30 0.52 13.10 -1.83
CA LEU A 30 1.83 12.50 -1.75
C LEU A 30 1.70 10.98 -1.84
N ASP A 31 2.37 10.35 -2.80
CA ASP A 31 2.48 8.89 -2.94
C ASP A 31 3.83 8.44 -2.39
N VAL A 32 3.82 7.80 -1.21
CA VAL A 32 5.02 7.36 -0.49
C VAL A 32 5.38 5.94 -0.90
N GLY A 33 6.56 5.77 -1.51
CA GLY A 33 6.97 4.54 -2.18
C GLY A 33 6.28 4.39 -3.53
N CYS A 34 6.30 5.47 -4.33
CA CYS A 34 5.56 5.54 -5.59
C CYS A 34 6.09 4.60 -6.68
N GLY A 35 7.27 4.00 -6.49
CA GLY A 35 7.92 3.14 -7.46
C GLY A 35 8.06 3.80 -8.83
N GLU A 36 7.51 3.17 -9.87
CA GLU A 36 7.51 3.69 -11.24
C GLU A 36 6.38 4.70 -11.53
N GLY A 37 5.78 5.27 -10.47
CA GLY A 37 4.80 6.35 -10.55
C GLY A 37 3.40 5.94 -11.01
N ARG A 38 3.06 4.64 -10.95
CA ARG A 38 1.78 4.14 -11.45
C ARG A 38 0.59 4.80 -10.76
N PHE A 39 0.56 4.83 -9.43
CA PHE A 39 -0.56 5.40 -8.71
C PHE A 39 -0.58 6.94 -8.79
N CYS A 40 0.58 7.59 -8.87
CA CYS A 40 0.66 9.03 -9.18
C CYS A 40 -0.04 9.37 -10.50
N ARG A 41 0.16 8.57 -11.57
CA ARG A 41 -0.54 8.77 -12.86
C ARG A 41 -2.05 8.58 -12.73
N MET A 42 -2.51 7.65 -11.89
CA MET A 42 -3.95 7.46 -11.61
C MET A 42 -4.54 8.65 -10.84
N LEU A 43 -3.83 9.18 -9.83
CA LEU A 43 -4.22 10.39 -9.10
C LEU A 43 -4.31 11.59 -10.04
N LYS A 44 -3.32 11.76 -10.91
CA LYS A 44 -3.30 12.81 -11.93
C LYS A 44 -4.49 12.70 -12.91
N ALA A 45 -4.81 11.48 -13.36
CA ALA A 45 -5.99 11.23 -14.21
C ALA A 45 -7.31 11.56 -13.48
N ALA A 46 -7.33 11.47 -12.14
CA ALA A 46 -8.44 11.91 -11.30
C ALA A 46 -8.43 13.44 -10.99
N GLY A 47 -7.53 14.21 -11.59
CA GLY A 47 -7.43 15.66 -11.41
C GLY A 47 -6.67 16.10 -10.15
N ILE A 48 -5.94 15.20 -9.51
CA ILE A 48 -5.20 15.47 -8.25
C ILE A 48 -3.73 15.76 -8.57
N ALA A 49 -3.18 16.85 -8.05
CA ALA A 49 -1.75 17.14 -8.14
C ALA A 49 -0.96 16.17 -7.24
N ALA A 50 -0.28 15.20 -7.84
CA ALA A 50 0.45 14.16 -7.14
C ALA A 50 1.97 14.39 -7.17
N THR A 51 2.60 14.29 -6.00
CA THR A 51 4.06 14.15 -5.84
C THR A 51 4.34 12.70 -5.44
N GLY A 52 5.26 12.01 -6.11
CA GLY A 52 5.71 10.68 -5.75
C GLY A 52 7.12 10.71 -5.15
N ILE A 53 7.34 9.95 -4.08
CA ILE A 53 8.68 9.70 -3.54
C ILE A 53 9.01 8.21 -3.52
N ASP A 54 10.26 7.89 -3.81
CA ASP A 54 10.79 6.52 -3.72
C ASP A 54 12.31 6.57 -3.49
N PRO A 55 12.90 5.68 -2.68
CA PRO A 55 14.35 5.62 -2.52
C PRO A 55 15.08 5.03 -3.75
N THR A 56 14.36 4.33 -4.64
CA THR A 56 14.92 3.57 -5.75
C THR A 56 15.05 4.41 -7.01
N ARG A 57 16.23 4.93 -7.30
CA ARG A 57 16.47 5.82 -8.45
C ARG A 57 16.02 5.22 -9.78
N GLN A 58 16.27 3.94 -10.02
CA GLN A 58 15.89 3.26 -11.26
C GLN A 58 14.37 3.26 -11.47
N LEU A 59 13.57 3.11 -10.41
CA LEU A 59 12.11 3.20 -10.50
C LEU A 59 11.67 4.64 -10.82
N LEU A 60 12.29 5.63 -10.19
CA LEU A 60 12.00 7.04 -10.48
C LEU A 60 12.38 7.46 -11.92
N GLU A 61 13.44 6.89 -12.48
CA GLU A 61 13.78 7.10 -13.89
C GLU A 61 12.70 6.57 -14.82
N VAL A 62 12.17 5.38 -14.54
CA VAL A 62 11.02 4.82 -15.27
C VAL A 62 9.77 5.68 -15.08
N ALA A 63 9.51 6.16 -13.86
CA ALA A 63 8.38 7.04 -13.57
C ALA A 63 8.42 8.31 -14.44
N ARG A 64 9.59 8.98 -14.51
CA ARG A 64 9.81 10.20 -15.32
C ARG A 64 9.71 9.92 -16.82
N GLN A 65 10.15 8.75 -17.30
CA GLN A 65 10.00 8.35 -18.69
C GLN A 65 8.52 8.16 -19.08
N ARG A 66 7.73 7.57 -18.18
CA ARG A 66 6.30 7.31 -18.40
C ARG A 66 5.41 8.54 -18.20
N ASP A 67 5.82 9.47 -17.36
CA ASP A 67 5.15 10.74 -17.11
C ASP A 67 6.17 11.88 -16.95
N PRO A 68 6.67 12.46 -18.06
CA PRO A 68 7.67 13.52 -18.03
C PRO A 68 7.23 14.79 -17.30
N SER A 69 5.95 15.00 -17.13
CA SER A 69 5.36 16.15 -16.41
C SER A 69 5.02 15.84 -14.95
N GLY A 70 5.30 14.62 -14.48
CA GLY A 70 5.07 14.22 -13.08
C GLY A 70 6.15 14.74 -12.13
N ASP A 71 5.78 14.93 -10.87
CA ASP A 71 6.70 15.30 -9.79
C ASP A 71 7.17 14.04 -9.04
N TYR A 72 8.36 13.54 -9.40
CA TYR A 72 8.95 12.33 -8.81
C TYR A 72 10.27 12.66 -8.15
N ARG A 73 10.39 12.43 -6.84
CA ARG A 73 11.56 12.81 -6.03
C ARG A 73 12.16 11.59 -5.34
N SER A 74 13.49 11.58 -5.22
CA SER A 74 14.16 10.62 -4.33
C SER A 74 13.89 11.02 -2.89
N GLY A 75 13.46 10.06 -2.06
CA GLY A 75 13.16 10.34 -0.65
C GLY A 75 12.89 9.06 0.12
N ASN A 76 12.99 9.15 1.45
CA ASN A 76 12.75 8.07 2.38
C ASN A 76 11.47 8.36 3.18
N ALA A 77 10.67 7.34 3.40
CA ALA A 77 9.41 7.46 4.14
C ALA A 77 9.60 7.82 5.62
N GLU A 78 10.74 7.41 6.20
CA GLU A 78 11.08 7.71 7.60
C GLU A 78 11.59 9.16 7.81
N GLN A 79 11.80 9.90 6.72
CA GLN A 79 12.19 11.32 6.75
C GLN A 79 11.67 12.03 5.51
N LEU A 80 10.44 12.51 5.57
CA LEU A 80 9.80 13.21 4.47
C LEU A 80 10.28 14.67 4.39
N GLU A 81 10.95 15.04 3.29
CA GLU A 81 11.45 16.40 3.04
C GLU A 81 10.32 17.35 2.60
N PHE A 82 9.24 17.38 3.37
CA PHE A 82 8.08 18.26 3.18
C PHE A 82 7.72 18.93 4.50
N GLU A 83 7.19 20.14 4.41
CA GLU A 83 6.64 20.84 5.58
C GLU A 83 5.42 20.09 6.14
N ALA A 84 5.16 20.28 7.42
CA ALA A 84 3.94 19.76 8.05
C ALA A 84 2.69 20.35 7.35
N ALA A 85 1.62 19.57 7.33
CA ALA A 85 0.33 20.00 6.78
C ALA A 85 0.40 20.46 5.30
N SER A 86 1.18 19.75 4.47
CA SER A 86 1.37 20.07 3.04
C SER A 86 0.39 19.38 2.11
N PHE A 87 -0.18 18.22 2.50
CA PHE A 87 -1.00 17.38 1.63
C PHE A 87 -2.37 17.12 2.23
N ASP A 88 -3.39 17.05 1.38
CA ASP A 88 -4.73 16.62 1.79
C ASP A 88 -4.96 15.11 1.62
N LEU A 89 -4.12 14.45 0.83
CA LEU A 89 -4.04 12.99 0.71
C LEU A 89 -2.58 12.53 0.81
N VAL A 90 -2.32 11.53 1.64
CA VAL A 90 -1.08 10.73 1.60
C VAL A 90 -1.45 9.30 1.26
N VAL A 91 -0.71 8.68 0.37
CA VAL A 91 -0.92 7.30 -0.07
C VAL A 91 0.29 6.45 0.29
N SER A 92 0.04 5.24 0.78
CA SER A 92 1.00 4.16 0.89
C SER A 92 0.42 2.92 0.23
N TYR A 93 0.88 2.62 -0.99
CA TYR A 93 0.33 1.56 -1.80
C TYR A 93 1.29 0.38 -1.91
N LEU A 94 1.14 -0.62 -1.05
CA LEU A 94 2.03 -1.78 -0.88
C LEU A 94 3.47 -1.36 -0.59
N THR A 95 3.66 -0.39 0.29
CA THR A 95 4.96 0.18 0.63
C THR A 95 5.33 -0.05 2.10
N LEU A 96 4.37 0.07 3.03
CA LEU A 96 4.65 -0.12 4.48
C LEU A 96 5.24 -1.50 4.79
N ILE A 97 4.98 -2.51 3.97
CA ILE A 97 5.56 -3.85 4.10
C ILE A 97 7.08 -3.89 3.85
N ASP A 98 7.63 -2.90 3.13
CA ASP A 98 9.04 -2.85 2.75
C ASP A 98 9.85 -1.95 3.70
N ILE A 99 9.18 -1.06 4.44
CA ILE A 99 9.81 -0.06 5.30
C ILE A 99 10.25 -0.70 6.61
N VAL A 100 11.51 -0.52 6.99
CA VAL A 100 12.08 -1.09 8.23
C VAL A 100 11.46 -0.43 9.46
N ASP A 101 11.55 0.88 9.56
CA ASP A 101 10.91 1.66 10.64
C ASP A 101 9.56 2.25 10.17
N PHE A 102 8.60 1.38 10.00
CA PHE A 102 7.26 1.78 9.57
C PHE A 102 6.55 2.70 10.58
N ARG A 103 6.94 2.67 11.87
CA ARG A 103 6.37 3.55 12.90
C ARG A 103 6.79 4.99 12.68
N THR A 104 8.07 5.23 12.43
CA THR A 104 8.57 6.55 12.03
C THR A 104 7.96 7.00 10.71
N ALA A 105 7.85 6.12 9.72
CA ALA A 105 7.22 6.45 8.45
C ALA A 105 5.73 6.85 8.60
N ILE A 106 4.96 6.16 9.44
CA ILE A 106 3.57 6.53 9.74
C ILE A 106 3.49 7.92 10.40
N ASN A 107 4.38 8.21 11.35
CA ASN A 107 4.42 9.53 12.00
C ASN A 107 4.74 10.65 11.00
N GLU A 108 5.67 10.42 10.08
CA GLU A 108 6.00 11.37 9.02
C GLU A 108 4.83 11.56 8.04
N MET A 109 4.17 10.47 7.63
CA MET A 109 2.94 10.55 6.81
C MET A 109 1.84 11.35 7.50
N ALA A 110 1.64 11.14 8.82
CA ALA A 110 0.68 11.90 9.61
C ALA A 110 1.07 13.37 9.75
N ARG A 111 2.38 13.67 9.91
CA ARG A 111 2.90 15.04 10.04
C ARG A 111 2.63 15.88 8.80
N VAL A 112 2.85 15.31 7.61
CA VAL A 112 2.69 16.04 6.34
C VAL A 112 1.24 16.17 5.88
N LEU A 113 0.31 15.43 6.47
CA LEU A 113 -1.13 15.59 6.23
C LEU A 113 -1.63 16.91 6.81
N LYS A 114 -2.49 17.59 6.08
CA LYS A 114 -3.29 18.72 6.60
C LYS A 114 -4.29 18.25 7.65
N PRO A 115 -4.70 19.09 8.61
CA PRO A 115 -5.90 18.83 9.41
C PRO A 115 -7.09 18.51 8.49
N GLY A 116 -7.80 17.41 8.77
CA GLY A 116 -8.88 16.90 7.93
C GLY A 116 -8.41 16.08 6.70
N GLY A 117 -7.12 16.00 6.42
CA GLY A 117 -6.56 15.18 5.34
C GLY A 117 -6.59 13.68 5.65
N SER A 118 -6.45 12.87 4.61
CA SER A 118 -6.53 11.41 4.69
C SER A 118 -5.21 10.71 4.36
N LEU A 119 -4.87 9.67 5.13
CA LEU A 119 -3.86 8.67 4.80
C LEU A 119 -4.56 7.42 4.26
N LEU A 120 -4.36 7.10 2.99
CA LEU A 120 -4.93 5.94 2.33
C LEU A 120 -3.86 4.86 2.15
N ILE A 121 -4.08 3.71 2.77
CA ILE A 121 -3.13 2.60 2.82
C ILE A 121 -3.72 1.40 2.12
N ALA A 122 -2.97 0.78 1.20
CA ALA A 122 -3.15 -0.60 0.76
C ALA A 122 -1.93 -1.41 1.22
N ASN A 123 -2.14 -2.53 1.89
CA ASN A 123 -1.06 -3.37 2.40
C ASN A 123 -1.39 -4.86 2.26
N LEU A 124 -0.38 -5.73 2.38
CA LEU A 124 -0.63 -7.17 2.60
C LEU A 124 -1.23 -7.37 3.99
N THR A 125 -2.12 -8.36 4.12
CA THR A 125 -2.58 -8.77 5.44
C THR A 125 -1.50 -9.54 6.20
N GLY A 126 -1.59 -9.57 7.52
CA GLY A 126 -0.74 -10.42 8.36
C GLY A 126 -0.91 -11.92 8.05
N PHE A 127 -2.11 -12.34 7.59
CA PHE A 127 -2.33 -13.73 7.17
C PHE A 127 -1.44 -14.13 5.98
N THR A 128 -1.33 -13.25 5.00
CA THR A 128 -0.52 -13.50 3.81
C THR A 128 0.97 -13.45 4.13
N SER A 129 1.42 -12.44 4.86
CA SER A 129 2.84 -12.26 5.18
C SER A 129 3.35 -13.29 6.20
N ALA A 130 2.51 -13.79 7.12
CA ALA A 130 2.88 -14.88 8.04
C ALA A 130 3.06 -16.25 7.36
N SER A 131 2.69 -16.37 6.10
CA SER A 131 2.80 -17.61 5.31
C SER A 131 3.61 -17.45 4.03
N ALA A 132 4.33 -16.33 3.86
CA ALA A 132 4.96 -15.96 2.60
C ALA A 132 5.97 -16.97 2.07
N ASP A 133 6.63 -17.70 2.95
CA ASP A 133 7.64 -18.74 2.62
C ASP A 133 7.03 -20.12 2.33
N ARG A 134 5.78 -20.35 2.74
CA ARG A 134 5.13 -21.67 2.65
C ARG A 134 4.07 -21.76 1.55
N GLY A 135 3.36 -20.64 1.28
CA GLY A 135 2.27 -20.58 0.32
C GLY A 135 1.12 -21.56 0.63
N TRP A 136 0.36 -21.95 -0.36
CA TRP A 136 -0.73 -22.92 -0.22
C TRP A 136 -0.24 -24.35 0.01
N VAL A 137 -0.77 -25.02 1.02
CA VAL A 137 -0.63 -26.46 1.16
C VAL A 137 -1.55 -27.14 0.14
N LYS A 138 -0.99 -28.13 -0.58
CA LYS A 138 -1.71 -28.86 -1.64
C LYS A 138 -1.73 -30.36 -1.32
N ASP A 139 -2.76 -31.04 -1.83
CA ASP A 139 -2.81 -32.51 -1.82
C ASP A 139 -1.98 -33.12 -2.96
N ALA A 140 -2.03 -34.45 -3.06
CA ALA A 140 -1.29 -35.22 -4.07
C ALA A 140 -1.75 -34.90 -5.51
N GLU A 141 -2.99 -34.46 -5.68
CA GLU A 141 -3.59 -34.06 -6.96
C GLU A 141 -3.38 -32.57 -7.28
N GLY A 142 -2.65 -31.84 -6.43
CA GLY A 142 -2.32 -30.41 -6.62
C GLY A 142 -3.44 -29.45 -6.20
N ARG A 143 -4.51 -29.90 -5.55
CA ARG A 143 -5.61 -29.05 -5.09
C ARG A 143 -5.18 -28.27 -3.84
N HIS A 144 -5.56 -26.99 -3.76
CA HIS A 144 -5.25 -26.12 -2.64
C HIS A 144 -6.12 -26.46 -1.41
N LEU A 145 -5.49 -27.02 -0.36
CA LEU A 145 -6.16 -27.44 0.86
C LEU A 145 -6.40 -26.27 1.81
N HIS A 146 -5.33 -25.67 2.28
CA HIS A 146 -5.37 -24.53 3.22
C HIS A 146 -4.14 -23.65 3.06
N PHE A 147 -4.22 -22.43 3.62
CA PHE A 147 -3.13 -21.47 3.67
C PHE A 147 -2.59 -21.46 5.11
N PRO A 148 -1.36 -21.93 5.37
CA PRO A 148 -0.84 -22.04 6.72
C PRO A 148 -0.46 -20.66 7.26
N VAL A 149 -0.79 -20.39 8.52
CA VAL A 149 -0.36 -19.18 9.23
C VAL A 149 0.46 -19.61 10.44
N ASP A 150 1.66 -19.04 10.58
CA ASP A 150 2.55 -19.33 11.68
C ASP A 150 3.28 -18.06 12.11
N ARG A 151 3.67 -17.97 13.38
CA ARG A 151 4.39 -16.82 13.95
C ARG A 151 3.70 -15.46 13.76
N TYR A 152 2.36 -15.45 13.68
CA TYR A 152 1.57 -14.27 13.31
C TYR A 152 1.80 -13.07 14.25
N LEU A 153 2.10 -13.30 15.54
CA LEU A 153 2.30 -12.23 16.52
C LEU A 153 3.73 -11.68 16.58
N GLU A 154 4.65 -12.24 15.77
CA GLU A 154 6.03 -11.78 15.68
C GLU A 154 6.20 -10.75 14.56
N GLU A 155 7.22 -9.89 14.66
CA GLU A 155 7.68 -9.05 13.54
C GLU A 155 8.98 -9.63 13.00
N PHE A 156 9.05 -9.96 11.71
CA PHE A 156 10.24 -10.50 11.07
C PHE A 156 10.34 -10.16 9.58
N PRO A 157 11.56 -9.98 9.05
CA PRO A 157 11.77 -9.81 7.62
C PRO A 157 11.68 -11.17 6.90
N PHE A 158 11.21 -11.14 5.64
CA PHE A 158 11.26 -12.27 4.72
C PHE A 158 11.56 -11.79 3.30
N TRP A 159 12.16 -12.66 2.51
CA TRP A 159 12.42 -12.38 1.10
C TRP A 159 11.27 -12.88 0.25
N PHE A 160 10.78 -12.00 -0.61
CA PHE A 160 9.76 -12.32 -1.58
C PHE A 160 10.34 -12.19 -2.99
N GLU A 161 10.15 -13.25 -3.80
CA GLU A 161 10.59 -13.28 -5.19
C GLU A 161 9.38 -13.40 -6.09
N TRP A 162 9.24 -12.44 -7.00
CA TRP A 162 8.13 -12.40 -7.91
C TRP A 162 8.51 -11.66 -9.20
N ALA A 163 8.17 -12.25 -10.38
CA ALA A 163 8.43 -11.67 -11.70
C ALA A 163 9.88 -11.20 -11.92
N GLY A 164 10.88 -11.92 -11.35
CA GLY A 164 12.30 -11.56 -11.43
C GLY A 164 12.75 -10.44 -10.49
N ILE A 165 11.87 -9.97 -9.62
CA ILE A 165 12.17 -9.01 -8.55
C ILE A 165 12.35 -9.77 -7.25
N ARG A 166 13.42 -9.46 -6.51
CA ARG A 166 13.65 -9.92 -5.15
C ARG A 166 13.60 -8.74 -4.20
N ILE A 167 12.63 -8.75 -3.28
CA ILE A 167 12.39 -7.67 -2.32
C ILE A 167 12.33 -8.23 -0.91
N GLN A 168 12.85 -7.48 0.05
CA GLN A 168 12.71 -7.81 1.46
C GLN A 168 11.44 -7.14 1.98
N ASN A 169 10.46 -7.97 2.37
CA ASN A 169 9.24 -7.53 3.02
C ASN A 169 9.30 -7.84 4.52
N TRP A 170 8.42 -7.23 5.27
CA TRP A 170 8.26 -7.49 6.70
C TRP A 170 6.89 -8.10 6.98
N HIS A 171 6.90 -9.23 7.68
CA HIS A 171 5.70 -9.67 8.37
C HIS A 171 5.50 -8.83 9.63
N ARG A 172 4.30 -8.34 9.80
CA ARG A 172 3.84 -7.65 11.00
C ARG A 172 2.38 -7.99 11.25
N PRO A 173 1.98 -8.26 12.51
CA PRO A 173 0.58 -8.45 12.83
C PRO A 173 -0.22 -7.17 12.55
N LEU A 174 -1.49 -7.30 12.23
CA LEU A 174 -2.36 -6.14 12.01
C LEU A 174 -2.34 -5.18 13.20
N ALA A 175 -2.28 -5.72 14.42
CA ALA A 175 -2.20 -4.93 15.65
C ALA A 175 -1.01 -3.96 15.66
N ALA A 176 0.16 -4.32 15.10
CA ALA A 176 1.32 -3.44 15.05
C ALA A 176 1.06 -2.19 14.19
N TYR A 177 0.44 -2.36 13.02
CA TYR A 177 0.04 -1.24 12.16
C TYR A 177 -1.05 -0.39 12.82
N MET A 178 -2.10 -1.04 13.36
CA MET A 178 -3.21 -0.33 14.01
C MET A 178 -2.74 0.50 15.19
N THR A 179 -1.87 -0.05 16.03
CA THR A 179 -1.30 0.68 17.19
C THR A 179 -0.51 1.90 16.73
N ALA A 180 0.42 1.73 15.77
CA ALA A 180 1.21 2.85 15.26
C ALA A 180 0.35 3.98 14.65
N LEU A 181 -0.71 3.62 13.90
CA LEU A 181 -1.63 4.58 13.30
C LEU A 181 -2.47 5.31 14.34
N LEU A 182 -2.95 4.62 15.39
CA LEU A 182 -3.67 5.24 16.50
C LEU A 182 -2.76 6.16 17.32
N GLU A 183 -1.54 5.73 17.63
CA GLU A 183 -0.55 6.51 18.39
C GLU A 183 -0.11 7.77 17.63
N SER A 184 -0.13 7.76 16.28
CA SER A 184 0.12 8.96 15.46
C SER A 184 -1.02 9.99 15.50
N GLY A 185 -2.10 9.73 16.23
CA GLY A 185 -3.26 10.61 16.39
C GLY A 185 -4.25 10.57 15.22
N LEU A 186 -4.10 9.62 14.31
CA LEU A 186 -5.03 9.43 13.20
C LEU A 186 -6.30 8.68 13.65
N GLN A 187 -7.40 8.89 12.95
CA GLN A 187 -8.70 8.25 13.19
C GLN A 187 -9.06 7.36 12.00
N LEU A 188 -9.35 6.08 12.24
CA LEU A 188 -9.80 5.15 11.22
C LEU A 188 -11.18 5.57 10.69
N THR A 189 -11.30 5.77 9.38
CA THR A 189 -12.55 6.15 8.71
C THR A 189 -13.05 5.10 7.71
N PHE A 190 -12.16 4.22 7.26
CA PHE A 190 -12.50 3.10 6.39
C PHE A 190 -11.55 1.92 6.63
N PHE A 191 -12.11 0.72 6.63
CA PHE A 191 -11.36 -0.54 6.70
C PHE A 191 -12.02 -1.57 5.80
N ALA A 192 -11.24 -2.26 4.98
CA ALA A 192 -11.72 -3.38 4.16
C ALA A 192 -10.60 -4.41 3.95
N GLU A 193 -11.00 -5.66 3.86
CA GLU A 193 -10.21 -6.76 3.30
C GLU A 193 -10.84 -7.14 1.95
N PRO A 194 -10.45 -6.44 0.86
CA PRO A 194 -11.15 -6.56 -0.40
C PRO A 194 -10.88 -7.90 -1.07
N GLY A 195 -11.94 -8.53 -1.58
CA GLY A 195 -11.86 -9.63 -2.50
C GLY A 195 -11.78 -9.16 -3.96
N PRO A 196 -11.46 -10.05 -4.91
CA PRO A 196 -11.42 -9.70 -6.32
C PRO A 196 -12.81 -9.37 -6.87
N LEU A 197 -12.87 -8.29 -7.65
CA LEU A 197 -14.09 -7.84 -8.32
C LEU A 197 -14.20 -8.35 -9.77
N SER A 198 -13.08 -8.78 -10.36
CA SER A 198 -12.99 -9.25 -11.76
C SER A 198 -11.82 -10.22 -11.93
N GLY A 199 -11.59 -10.69 -13.16
CA GLY A 199 -10.50 -11.59 -13.49
C GLY A 199 -10.96 -13.03 -13.66
N ASP A 200 -10.01 -13.97 -13.78
CA ASP A 200 -10.29 -15.40 -13.96
C ASP A 200 -11.09 -16.00 -12.77
N PRO A 201 -12.22 -16.71 -13.02
CA PRO A 201 -13.08 -17.25 -11.97
C PRO A 201 -12.37 -18.18 -10.98
N ALA A 202 -11.48 -19.06 -11.44
CA ALA A 202 -10.76 -19.99 -10.57
C ALA A 202 -9.77 -19.26 -9.68
N HIS A 203 -9.17 -18.19 -10.20
CA HIS A 203 -8.31 -17.31 -9.39
C HIS A 203 -9.12 -16.51 -8.37
N GLN A 204 -10.30 -16.00 -8.76
CA GLN A 204 -11.20 -15.30 -7.82
C GLN A 204 -11.64 -16.20 -6.68
N GLU A 205 -12.06 -17.43 -6.97
CA GLU A 205 -12.48 -18.40 -5.94
C GLU A 205 -11.35 -18.61 -4.91
N ARG A 206 -10.13 -18.88 -5.39
CA ARG A 206 -8.96 -19.06 -4.53
C ARG A 206 -8.63 -17.82 -3.72
N ALA A 207 -8.68 -16.63 -4.34
CA ALA A 207 -8.35 -15.37 -3.69
C ALA A 207 -9.37 -14.93 -2.63
N ARG A 208 -10.60 -15.49 -2.65
CA ARG A 208 -11.61 -15.26 -1.60
C ARG A 208 -11.44 -16.14 -0.36
N ARG A 209 -10.58 -17.14 -0.41
CA ARG A 209 -10.38 -18.07 0.72
C ARG A 209 -9.49 -17.50 1.82
N VAL A 210 -8.64 -16.52 1.47
CA VAL A 210 -7.72 -15.84 2.40
C VAL A 210 -7.69 -14.36 2.05
N PRO A 211 -7.80 -13.44 3.02
CA PRO A 211 -7.66 -12.02 2.74
C PRO A 211 -6.20 -11.71 2.41
N TRP A 212 -5.91 -11.39 1.15
CA TRP A 212 -4.56 -11.06 0.69
C TRP A 212 -4.15 -9.64 1.04
N PHE A 213 -5.12 -8.73 0.98
CA PHE A 213 -4.89 -7.31 1.12
C PHE A 213 -5.80 -6.71 2.17
N VAL A 214 -5.34 -5.64 2.77
CA VAL A 214 -6.11 -4.73 3.59
C VAL A 214 -6.03 -3.34 3.00
N VAL A 215 -7.17 -2.64 2.98
CA VAL A 215 -7.24 -1.22 2.62
C VAL A 215 -7.80 -0.46 3.81
N MET A 216 -7.10 0.60 4.21
CA MET A 216 -7.47 1.44 5.33
C MET A 216 -7.42 2.91 4.91
N GLU A 217 -8.38 3.70 5.38
CA GLU A 217 -8.31 5.15 5.33
C GLU A 217 -8.32 5.72 6.74
N TRP A 218 -7.35 6.55 7.00
CA TRP A 218 -7.16 7.22 8.28
C TRP A 218 -7.20 8.73 8.09
N ARG A 219 -7.90 9.43 8.95
CA ARG A 219 -8.05 10.87 8.87
C ARG A 219 -7.27 11.57 9.97
N ARG A 220 -6.52 12.60 9.62
CA ARG A 220 -5.99 13.53 10.61
C ARG A 220 -7.14 14.41 11.13
N PRO A 221 -7.39 14.47 12.46
CA PRO A 221 -8.45 15.32 13.00
C PRO A 221 -8.33 16.77 12.53
N ALA A 222 -9.46 17.40 12.26
CA ALA A 222 -9.48 18.84 12.04
C ALA A 222 -9.10 19.54 13.36
N VAL A 223 -8.40 20.66 13.27
CA VAL A 223 -8.19 21.52 14.43
C VAL A 223 -9.53 22.19 14.70
N GLY A 224 -10.08 21.98 15.89
CA GLY A 224 -11.33 22.61 16.34
C GLY A 224 -11.18 24.11 16.56
#